data_947bbe609ec8595c530ab4d711fc42d0
#
_entry.id   947bbe609ec8595c530ab4d711fc42d0
#
_cell.length_a   1.000
_cell.length_b   1.000
_cell.length_c   1.000
_cell.angle_alpha   90.00
_cell.angle_beta   90.00
_cell.angle_gamma   90.00
#
_symmetry.space_group_name_H-M   'P 1'
#
loop_
_entity.id
_entity.type
_entity.pdbx_description
1 polymer ?
#
loop_
_entity_poly.entity_id
_entity_poly.type
_entity_poly.pdbx_seq_one_letter_code
_entity_poly.pdbx_strand_id
1 'polypeptide(L)'
;SFDVPEYTAEADAIGTLRMLEAVRILGMKKTRIYQASTSELFGLVQEVPQKETTPFYPRSPYGVAKQYGFWITKNYRESYGMYAVNGILFNHESERRGETFVTRKITLAAARIAQGLQDKLYLGNLNSLRDWGYAKDYVECMWLILQHDTPEDFVIATGEYHTVREFTTLAFKEAGIELRWEGEGVDEKGIDVLTGKVLVEVDPKYFRPAE
;
A
#
# COMPACT_ATOMS: atom_id res chain seq x y z
N SER A 1 11.78 2.71 -4.80
CA SER A 1 11.72 4.08 -5.31
C SER A 1 12.89 4.95 -4.84
N PHE A 2 13.37 4.76 -3.62
CA PHE A 2 14.55 5.50 -3.13
C PHE A 2 15.83 5.17 -3.90
N ASP A 3 15.96 3.92 -4.37
CA ASP A 3 17.14 3.49 -5.14
C ASP A 3 17.10 3.92 -6.61
N VAL A 4 15.91 4.11 -7.16
CA VAL A 4 15.67 4.41 -8.58
C VAL A 4 14.59 5.50 -8.76
N PRO A 5 14.78 6.71 -8.22
CA PRO A 5 13.75 7.74 -8.18
C PRO A 5 13.36 8.25 -9.58
N GLU A 6 14.30 8.36 -10.50
CA GLU A 6 14.05 8.78 -11.88
C GLU A 6 13.15 7.79 -12.63
N TYR A 7 13.45 6.49 -12.53
CA TYR A 7 12.62 5.45 -13.11
C TYR A 7 11.20 5.46 -12.50
N THR A 8 11.10 5.67 -11.19
CA THR A 8 9.82 5.79 -10.50
C THR A 8 9.00 6.97 -11.03
N ALA A 9 9.64 8.13 -11.24
CA ALA A 9 8.99 9.31 -11.82
C ALA A 9 8.53 9.06 -13.27
N GLU A 10 9.38 8.44 -14.10
CA GLU A 10 9.02 8.10 -15.48
C GLU A 10 7.83 7.14 -15.55
N ALA A 11 7.81 6.10 -14.72
CA ALA A 11 6.74 5.10 -14.72
C ALA A 11 5.44 5.65 -14.15
N ASP A 12 5.48 6.21 -12.93
CA ASP A 12 4.27 6.54 -12.16
C ASP A 12 3.72 7.95 -12.44
N ALA A 13 4.59 8.91 -12.76
CA ALA A 13 4.17 10.28 -13.07
C ALA A 13 3.99 10.49 -14.58
N ILE A 14 5.08 10.41 -15.34
CA ILE A 14 5.04 10.69 -16.79
C ILE A 14 4.27 9.62 -17.54
N GLY A 15 4.33 8.35 -17.11
CA GLY A 15 3.51 7.27 -17.66
C GLY A 15 2.02 7.58 -17.61
N THR A 16 1.53 8.10 -16.49
CA THR A 16 0.13 8.55 -16.34
C THR A 16 -0.22 9.65 -17.36
N LEU A 17 0.62 10.68 -17.47
CA LEU A 17 0.44 11.75 -18.44
C LEU A 17 0.36 11.21 -19.89
N ARG A 18 1.27 10.31 -20.25
CA ARG A 18 1.32 9.71 -21.60
C ARG A 18 0.02 8.96 -21.95
N MET A 19 -0.56 8.25 -21.00
CA MET A 19 -1.84 7.55 -21.21
C MET A 19 -3.00 8.54 -21.39
N LEU A 20 -3.09 9.59 -20.59
CA LEU A 20 -4.08 10.64 -20.71
C LEU A 20 -3.97 11.36 -22.05
N GLU A 21 -2.74 11.73 -22.47
CA GLU A 21 -2.48 12.36 -23.76
C GLU A 21 -2.86 11.45 -24.93
N ALA A 22 -2.53 10.17 -24.87
CA ALA A 22 -2.92 9.23 -25.91
C ALA A 22 -4.45 9.19 -26.11
N VAL A 23 -5.21 9.09 -25.04
CA VAL A 23 -6.68 9.10 -25.10
C VAL A 23 -7.22 10.44 -25.64
N ARG A 24 -6.62 11.55 -25.21
CA ARG A 24 -7.00 12.90 -25.67
C ARG A 24 -6.71 13.09 -27.18
N ILE A 25 -5.50 12.78 -27.64
CA ILE A 25 -5.06 12.94 -29.02
C ILE A 25 -5.88 12.05 -29.97
N LEU A 26 -6.18 10.82 -29.55
CA LEU A 26 -6.99 9.88 -30.34
C LEU A 26 -8.50 10.23 -30.34
N GLY A 27 -8.89 11.26 -29.61
CA GLY A 27 -10.30 11.70 -29.54
C GLY A 27 -11.24 10.66 -28.92
N MET A 28 -10.76 9.83 -28.02
CA MET A 28 -11.51 8.73 -27.39
C MET A 28 -12.49 9.26 -26.31
N LYS A 29 -13.44 10.06 -26.70
CA LYS A 29 -14.33 10.83 -25.80
C LYS A 29 -15.21 9.98 -24.87
N LYS A 30 -15.42 8.71 -25.18
CA LYS A 30 -16.24 7.78 -24.36
C LYS A 30 -15.41 6.95 -23.40
N THR A 31 -14.08 7.05 -23.46
CA THR A 31 -13.19 6.28 -22.60
C THR A 31 -13.24 6.81 -21.18
N ARG A 32 -13.52 5.94 -20.23
CA ARG A 32 -13.42 6.22 -18.80
C ARG A 32 -12.07 5.75 -18.29
N ILE A 33 -11.36 6.64 -17.61
CA ILE A 33 -10.00 6.38 -17.14
C ILE A 33 -10.02 6.34 -15.61
N TYR A 34 -9.54 5.25 -15.06
CA TYR A 34 -9.27 5.09 -13.63
C TYR A 34 -7.77 5.17 -13.39
N GLN A 35 -7.34 6.14 -12.60
CA GLN A 35 -5.97 6.24 -12.11
C GLN A 35 -5.88 5.57 -10.74
N ALA A 36 -5.09 4.51 -10.66
CA ALA A 36 -4.74 3.89 -9.39
C ALA A 36 -3.84 4.83 -8.59
N SER A 37 -4.43 5.55 -7.66
CA SER A 37 -3.73 6.39 -6.71
C SER A 37 -3.44 5.62 -5.42
N THR A 38 -2.95 6.27 -4.38
CA THR A 38 -2.40 5.58 -3.21
C THR A 38 -2.57 6.39 -1.93
N SER A 39 -2.75 5.74 -0.79
CA SER A 39 -2.71 6.37 0.53
C SER A 39 -1.34 7.00 0.86
N GLU A 40 -0.26 6.62 0.14
CA GLU A 40 1.06 7.27 0.30
C GLU A 40 1.08 8.74 -0.14
N LEU A 41 0.02 9.23 -0.82
CA LEU A 41 -0.17 10.67 -1.03
C LEU A 41 -0.29 11.42 0.28
N PHE A 42 -0.97 10.84 1.27
CA PHE A 42 -1.16 11.46 2.57
C PHE A 42 0.15 11.54 3.36
N GLY A 43 1.02 10.54 3.26
CA GLY A 43 2.38 10.51 3.81
C GLY A 43 2.42 10.90 5.29
N LEU A 44 2.99 12.10 5.61
CA LEU A 44 2.87 12.68 6.94
C LEU A 44 1.45 13.20 7.11
N VAL A 45 0.61 12.39 7.73
CA VAL A 45 -0.83 12.60 7.83
C VAL A 45 -1.17 13.94 8.46
N GLN A 46 -1.96 14.77 7.76
CA GLN A 46 -2.35 16.11 8.19
C GLN A 46 -3.74 16.14 8.85
N GLU A 47 -4.55 15.11 8.66
CA GLU A 47 -5.92 15.02 9.15
C GLU A 47 -6.29 13.54 9.36
N VAL A 48 -7.06 13.25 10.42
CA VAL A 48 -7.57 11.90 10.74
C VAL A 48 -9.07 12.01 11.03
N PRO A 49 -9.93 11.20 10.38
CA PRO A 49 -9.63 10.30 9.26
C PRO A 49 -9.28 11.07 7.97
N GLN A 50 -8.51 10.43 7.07
CA GLN A 50 -8.21 10.99 5.76
C GLN A 50 -9.44 10.91 4.85
N LYS A 51 -9.60 11.92 4.01
CA LYS A 51 -10.67 12.05 3.01
C LYS A 51 -10.09 12.64 1.71
N GLU A 52 -10.90 12.75 0.68
CA GLU A 52 -10.50 13.23 -0.65
C GLU A 52 -9.94 14.66 -0.65
N THR A 53 -10.28 15.46 0.38
CA THR A 53 -9.81 16.85 0.54
C THR A 53 -8.65 17.00 1.51
N THR A 54 -8.20 15.91 2.17
CA THR A 54 -7.07 15.94 3.07
C THR A 54 -5.79 16.35 2.33
N PRO A 55 -5.03 17.34 2.83
CA PRO A 55 -3.79 17.76 2.18
C PRO A 55 -2.79 16.60 2.06
N PHE A 56 -2.12 16.52 0.92
CA PHE A 56 -1.08 15.53 0.66
C PHE A 56 0.27 15.99 1.21
N TYR A 57 1.02 15.06 1.80
CA TYR A 57 2.38 15.27 2.26
C TYR A 57 3.23 14.01 2.04
N PRO A 58 3.49 13.62 0.78
CA PRO A 58 4.19 12.36 0.48
C PRO A 58 5.60 12.31 1.10
N ARG A 59 6.01 11.13 1.52
CA ARG A 59 7.29 10.87 2.20
C ARG A 59 8.22 9.94 1.43
N SER A 60 7.90 9.68 0.15
CA SER A 60 8.73 8.84 -0.72
C SER A 60 8.73 9.36 -2.16
N PRO A 61 9.78 9.07 -2.97
CA PRO A 61 9.77 9.36 -4.41
C PRO A 61 8.55 8.76 -5.12
N TYR A 62 8.12 7.57 -4.71
CA TYR A 62 6.89 6.94 -5.19
C TYR A 62 5.65 7.79 -4.87
N GLY A 63 5.49 8.21 -3.62
CA GLY A 63 4.36 9.06 -3.22
C GLY A 63 4.32 10.38 -4.00
N VAL A 64 5.49 11.01 -4.22
CA VAL A 64 5.61 12.24 -5.03
C VAL A 64 5.22 11.99 -6.49
N ALA A 65 5.70 10.90 -7.09
CA ALA A 65 5.35 10.54 -8.47
C ALA A 65 3.85 10.25 -8.63
N LYS A 66 3.26 9.54 -7.67
CA LYS A 66 1.81 9.28 -7.63
C LYS A 66 1.00 10.55 -7.39
N GLN A 67 1.51 11.51 -6.63
CA GLN A 67 0.88 12.82 -6.46
C GLN A 67 0.82 13.59 -7.78
N TYR A 68 1.87 13.55 -8.59
CA TYR A 68 1.80 14.09 -9.95
C TYR A 68 0.71 13.40 -10.76
N GLY A 69 0.67 12.05 -10.74
CA GLY A 69 -0.35 11.26 -11.43
C GLY A 69 -1.79 11.63 -11.00
N PHE A 70 -2.00 11.83 -9.71
CA PHE A 70 -3.29 12.29 -9.17
C PHE A 70 -3.70 13.65 -9.74
N TRP A 71 -2.83 14.65 -9.65
CA TRP A 71 -3.15 16.01 -10.07
C TRP A 71 -3.27 16.15 -11.59
N ILE A 72 -2.46 15.44 -12.38
CA ILE A 72 -2.59 15.50 -13.83
C ILE A 72 -3.88 14.83 -14.30
N THR A 73 -4.32 13.75 -13.64
CA THR A 73 -5.63 13.12 -13.92
C THR A 73 -6.77 14.08 -13.65
N LYS A 74 -6.77 14.76 -12.50
CA LYS A 74 -7.75 15.78 -12.15
C LYS A 74 -7.71 16.96 -13.13
N ASN A 75 -6.53 17.43 -13.50
CA ASN A 75 -6.36 18.51 -14.46
C ASN A 75 -6.96 18.16 -15.83
N TYR A 76 -6.75 16.94 -16.33
CA TYR A 76 -7.31 16.50 -17.61
C TYR A 76 -8.84 16.36 -17.56
N ARG A 77 -9.39 15.95 -16.44
CA ARG A 77 -10.83 15.95 -16.19
C ARG A 77 -11.40 17.38 -16.32
N GLU A 78 -10.79 18.32 -15.61
CA GLU A 78 -11.28 19.71 -15.54
C GLU A 78 -11.02 20.50 -16.83
N SER A 79 -9.85 20.31 -17.46
CA SER A 79 -9.45 21.09 -18.63
C SER A 79 -10.06 20.57 -19.95
N TYR A 80 -10.27 19.27 -20.07
CA TYR A 80 -10.67 18.64 -21.34
C TYR A 80 -12.01 17.90 -21.25
N GLY A 81 -12.68 17.93 -20.10
CA GLY A 81 -13.95 17.21 -19.91
C GLY A 81 -13.84 15.70 -20.03
N MET A 82 -12.66 15.15 -19.77
CA MET A 82 -12.44 13.69 -19.82
C MET A 82 -13.03 13.03 -18.57
N TYR A 83 -13.62 11.85 -18.76
CA TYR A 83 -13.97 11.01 -17.62
C TYR A 83 -12.67 10.36 -17.09
N ALA A 84 -11.99 11.07 -16.21
CA ALA A 84 -10.73 10.63 -15.59
C ALA A 84 -10.84 10.81 -14.06
N VAL A 85 -10.68 9.73 -13.32
CA VAL A 85 -10.93 9.65 -11.88
C VAL A 85 -9.76 9.00 -11.15
N ASN A 86 -9.58 9.38 -9.88
CA ASN A 86 -8.59 8.75 -9.00
C ASN A 86 -9.28 7.90 -7.93
N GLY A 87 -8.79 6.69 -7.71
CA GLY A 87 -9.05 5.94 -6.49
C GLY A 87 -7.85 6.02 -5.57
N ILE A 88 -7.99 6.68 -4.41
CA ILE A 88 -6.95 6.78 -3.40
C ILE A 88 -7.02 5.52 -2.54
N LEU A 89 -6.27 4.52 -2.95
CA LEU A 89 -6.33 3.19 -2.35
C LEU A 89 -5.43 3.08 -1.12
N PHE A 90 -5.99 2.60 -0.01
CA PHE A 90 -5.23 2.06 1.10
C PHE A 90 -4.71 0.67 0.75
N ASN A 91 -3.96 0.04 1.67
CA ASN A 91 -3.35 -1.26 1.39
C ASN A 91 -4.43 -2.33 1.16
N HIS A 92 -4.29 -3.07 0.09
CA HIS A 92 -5.23 -4.13 -0.26
C HIS A 92 -4.46 -5.41 -0.58
N GLU A 93 -4.88 -6.47 0.05
CA GLU A 93 -4.12 -7.70 0.20
C GLU A 93 -4.93 -8.90 -0.30
N SER A 94 -4.21 -9.92 -0.75
CA SER A 94 -4.78 -11.22 -1.09
C SER A 94 -3.70 -12.30 -1.06
N GLU A 95 -4.10 -13.54 -1.27
CA GLU A 95 -3.18 -14.67 -1.46
C GLU A 95 -2.25 -14.51 -2.67
N ARG A 96 -2.56 -13.57 -3.57
CA ARG A 96 -1.77 -13.25 -4.77
C ARG A 96 -0.86 -12.02 -4.59
N ARG A 97 -0.81 -11.45 -3.39
CA ARG A 97 0.07 -10.31 -3.12
C ARG A 97 1.52 -10.65 -3.44
N GLY A 98 2.26 -9.72 -4.03
CA GLY A 98 3.70 -9.91 -4.31
C GLY A 98 4.50 -10.22 -3.05
N GLU A 99 5.44 -11.15 -3.13
CA GLU A 99 6.20 -11.70 -1.99
C GLU A 99 7.08 -10.67 -1.27
N THR A 100 7.41 -9.55 -1.92
CA THR A 100 8.19 -8.45 -1.33
C THR A 100 7.38 -7.53 -0.43
N PHE A 101 6.04 -7.61 -0.50
CA PHE A 101 5.16 -6.84 0.38
C PHE A 101 5.04 -7.47 1.76
N VAL A 102 4.93 -6.63 2.78
CA VAL A 102 5.03 -7.04 4.18
C VAL A 102 4.07 -8.16 4.56
N THR A 103 2.81 -8.09 4.16
CA THR A 103 1.80 -9.11 4.48
C THR A 103 2.15 -10.47 3.87
N ARG A 104 2.49 -10.50 2.58
CA ARG A 104 2.86 -11.75 1.91
C ARG A 104 4.18 -12.30 2.41
N LYS A 105 5.16 -11.43 2.68
CA LYS A 105 6.43 -11.80 3.31
C LYS A 105 6.19 -12.50 4.65
N ILE A 106 5.31 -11.97 5.49
CA ILE A 106 4.98 -12.53 6.80
C ILE A 106 4.29 -13.88 6.66
N THR A 107 3.24 -14.00 5.85
CA THR A 107 2.48 -15.25 5.70
C THR A 107 3.33 -16.38 5.12
N LEU A 108 4.17 -16.10 4.13
CA LEU A 108 5.12 -17.07 3.58
C LEU A 108 6.17 -17.51 4.62
N ALA A 109 6.72 -16.56 5.39
CA ALA A 109 7.69 -16.89 6.44
C ALA A 109 7.05 -17.74 7.53
N ALA A 110 5.85 -17.40 8.02
CA ALA A 110 5.13 -18.17 9.02
C ALA A 110 4.91 -19.63 8.54
N ALA A 111 4.45 -19.81 7.29
CA ALA A 111 4.23 -21.13 6.71
C ALA A 111 5.55 -21.92 6.55
N ARG A 112 6.62 -21.28 6.08
CA ARG A 112 7.95 -21.91 5.92
C ARG A 112 8.59 -22.29 7.27
N ILE A 113 8.46 -21.41 8.27
CA ILE A 113 8.98 -21.67 9.63
C ILE A 113 8.23 -22.85 10.26
N ALA A 114 6.91 -22.91 10.14
CA ALA A 114 6.11 -24.03 10.62
C ALA A 114 6.49 -25.37 9.98
N GLN A 115 7.00 -25.36 8.75
CA GLN A 115 7.46 -26.54 8.02
C GLN A 115 8.98 -26.82 8.20
N GLY A 116 9.70 -26.00 8.98
CA GLY A 116 11.13 -26.14 9.16
C GLY A 116 11.98 -25.75 7.94
N LEU A 117 11.43 -24.99 7.01
CA LEU A 117 12.08 -24.53 5.77
C LEU A 117 12.76 -23.17 5.92
N GLN A 118 12.51 -22.48 7.02
CA GLN A 118 13.07 -21.15 7.34
C GLN A 118 13.23 -21.03 8.84
N ASP A 119 14.31 -20.40 9.30
CA ASP A 119 14.59 -20.25 10.72
C ASP A 119 13.98 -19.01 11.35
N LYS A 120 14.04 -17.87 10.64
CA LYS A 120 13.60 -16.57 11.15
C LYS A 120 12.95 -15.69 10.09
N LEU A 121 12.10 -14.79 10.56
CA LEU A 121 11.55 -13.66 9.79
C LEU A 121 12.19 -12.36 10.28
N TYR A 122 12.66 -11.54 9.35
CA TYR A 122 13.19 -10.20 9.63
C TYR A 122 12.23 -9.13 9.11
N LEU A 123 11.82 -8.22 10.00
CA LEU A 123 10.89 -7.12 9.73
C LEU A 123 11.52 -5.77 10.09
N GLY A 124 10.88 -4.68 9.64
CA GLY A 124 11.20 -3.32 10.05
C GLY A 124 10.37 -2.91 11.29
N ASN A 125 9.81 -1.69 11.23
CA ASN A 125 9.02 -1.14 12.32
C ASN A 125 7.72 -1.95 12.55
N LEU A 126 7.68 -2.66 13.68
CA LEU A 126 6.52 -3.48 14.08
C LEU A 126 5.32 -2.66 14.54
N ASN A 127 5.54 -1.39 14.91
CA ASN A 127 4.48 -0.47 15.34
C ASN A 127 3.81 0.26 14.17
N SER A 128 4.31 0.12 12.96
CA SER A 128 3.71 0.74 11.77
C SER A 128 2.25 0.33 11.64
N LEU A 129 1.38 1.32 11.57
CA LEU A 129 -0.07 1.14 11.39
C LEU A 129 -0.40 1.08 9.90
N ARG A 130 -1.28 0.15 9.53
CA ARG A 130 -1.77 0.01 8.15
C ARG A 130 -3.27 -0.32 8.17
N ASP A 131 -4.00 0.28 7.25
CA ASP A 131 -5.34 -0.16 6.87
C ASP A 131 -5.19 -1.21 5.77
N TRP A 132 -5.56 -2.45 6.05
CA TRP A 132 -5.50 -3.56 5.10
C TRP A 132 -6.89 -4.05 4.75
N GLY A 133 -7.28 -3.91 3.48
CA GLY A 133 -8.52 -4.46 2.98
C GLY A 133 -8.31 -5.69 2.07
N TYR A 134 -9.38 -6.32 1.66
CA TYR A 134 -9.35 -7.43 0.72
C TYR A 134 -9.33 -6.93 -0.73
N ALA A 135 -8.34 -7.35 -1.50
CA ALA A 135 -8.12 -6.83 -2.86
C ALA A 135 -9.34 -7.00 -3.80
N LYS A 136 -10.16 -8.02 -3.60
CA LYS A 136 -11.37 -8.22 -4.40
C LYS A 136 -12.38 -7.09 -4.22
N ASP A 137 -12.57 -6.61 -2.99
CA ASP A 137 -13.49 -5.51 -2.70
C ASP A 137 -12.98 -4.20 -3.34
N TYR A 138 -11.65 -4.00 -3.31
CA TYR A 138 -11.03 -2.85 -3.95
C TYR A 138 -11.19 -2.86 -5.48
N VAL A 139 -11.06 -4.04 -6.11
CA VAL A 139 -11.30 -4.19 -7.56
C VAL A 139 -12.76 -3.93 -7.91
N GLU A 140 -13.70 -4.37 -7.09
CA GLU A 140 -15.12 -4.06 -7.25
C GLU A 140 -15.37 -2.56 -7.12
N CYS A 141 -14.76 -1.91 -6.14
CA CYS A 141 -14.80 -0.44 -6.00
C CYS A 141 -14.25 0.28 -7.24
N MET A 142 -13.11 -0.15 -7.78
CA MET A 142 -12.55 0.42 -9.02
C MET A 142 -13.56 0.37 -10.17
N TRP A 143 -14.25 -0.76 -10.32
CA TRP A 143 -15.27 -0.92 -11.34
C TRP A 143 -16.49 -0.01 -11.09
N LEU A 144 -16.97 0.06 -9.84
CA LEU A 144 -18.10 0.91 -9.45
C LEU A 144 -17.81 2.40 -9.68
N ILE A 145 -16.61 2.87 -9.36
CA ILE A 145 -16.15 4.24 -9.62
C ILE A 145 -16.26 4.57 -11.11
N LEU A 146 -15.88 3.63 -11.98
CA LEU A 146 -16.02 3.81 -13.43
C LEU A 146 -17.47 3.73 -13.93
N GLN A 147 -18.41 3.23 -13.13
CA GLN A 147 -19.84 3.24 -13.47
C GLN A 147 -20.56 4.50 -12.97
N HIS A 148 -19.95 5.28 -12.09
CA HIS A 148 -20.53 6.49 -11.54
C HIS A 148 -20.80 7.53 -12.64
N ASP A 149 -21.89 8.27 -12.50
CA ASP A 149 -22.31 9.23 -13.54
C ASP A 149 -21.40 10.46 -13.62
N THR A 150 -20.90 10.89 -12.47
CA THR A 150 -20.01 12.06 -12.35
C THR A 150 -18.58 11.60 -12.10
N PRO A 151 -17.57 12.14 -12.83
CA PRO A 151 -16.17 11.81 -12.58
C PRO A 151 -15.66 12.48 -11.30
N GLU A 152 -15.48 11.70 -10.24
CA GLU A 152 -15.01 12.13 -8.92
C GLU A 152 -13.84 11.28 -8.44
N ASP A 153 -13.12 11.76 -7.44
CA ASP A 153 -12.06 11.04 -6.78
C ASP A 153 -12.60 10.40 -5.48
N PHE A 154 -12.12 9.21 -5.13
CA PHE A 154 -12.62 8.45 -3.98
C PHE A 154 -11.47 7.89 -3.15
N VAL A 155 -11.58 8.03 -1.83
CA VAL A 155 -10.76 7.29 -0.87
C VAL A 155 -11.37 5.89 -0.68
N ILE A 156 -10.53 4.86 -0.81
CA ILE A 156 -10.95 3.46 -0.60
C ILE A 156 -10.11 2.87 0.53
N ALA A 157 -10.75 2.64 1.66
CA ALA A 157 -10.16 2.13 2.89
C ALA A 157 -11.18 1.27 3.64
N THR A 158 -10.74 0.48 4.62
CA THR A 158 -11.62 -0.25 5.52
C THR A 158 -12.10 0.62 6.69
N GLY A 159 -11.31 1.64 7.05
CA GLY A 159 -11.52 2.46 8.24
C GLY A 159 -10.97 1.83 9.52
N GLU A 160 -10.36 0.65 9.42
CA GLU A 160 -9.69 -0.04 10.52
C GLU A 160 -8.18 -0.14 10.23
N TYR A 161 -7.37 -0.01 11.26
CA TYR A 161 -5.93 -0.13 11.11
C TYR A 161 -5.33 -1.04 12.19
N HIS A 162 -4.29 -1.76 11.79
CA HIS A 162 -3.60 -2.72 12.62
C HIS A 162 -2.08 -2.51 12.53
N THR A 163 -1.36 -2.92 13.56
CA THR A 163 0.09 -2.91 13.55
C THR A 163 0.65 -4.09 12.76
N VAL A 164 1.88 -3.93 12.27
CA VAL A 164 2.62 -5.05 11.65
C VAL A 164 2.80 -6.20 12.66
N ARG A 165 2.97 -5.88 13.96
CA ARG A 165 3.05 -6.88 15.05
C ARG A 165 1.78 -7.71 15.15
N GLU A 166 0.60 -7.06 15.19
CA GLU A 166 -0.70 -7.77 15.25
C GLU A 166 -0.88 -8.70 14.07
N PHE A 167 -0.59 -8.23 12.87
CA PHE A 167 -0.67 -9.06 11.67
C PHE A 167 0.30 -10.25 11.73
N THR A 168 1.54 -10.02 12.18
CA THR A 168 2.53 -11.09 12.35
C THR A 168 2.06 -12.13 13.36
N THR A 169 1.57 -11.67 14.51
CA THR A 169 1.04 -12.57 15.56
C THR A 169 -0.09 -13.44 15.01
N LEU A 170 -1.03 -12.85 14.27
CA LEU A 170 -2.13 -13.58 13.68
C LEU A 170 -1.65 -14.60 12.63
N ALA A 171 -0.74 -14.21 11.74
CA ALA A 171 -0.21 -15.10 10.70
C ALA A 171 0.52 -16.32 11.28
N PHE A 172 1.31 -16.12 12.35
CA PHE A 172 1.97 -17.23 13.04
C PHE A 172 0.98 -18.13 13.78
N LYS A 173 -0.05 -17.55 14.41
CA LYS A 173 -1.12 -18.30 15.05
C LYS A 173 -1.86 -19.21 14.05
N GLU A 174 -2.18 -18.70 12.87
CA GLU A 174 -2.79 -19.51 11.79
C GLU A 174 -1.85 -20.63 11.29
N ALA A 175 -0.53 -20.45 11.39
CA ALA A 175 0.45 -21.48 11.10
C ALA A 175 0.70 -22.47 12.27
N GLY A 176 -0.07 -22.34 13.38
CA GLY A 176 0.05 -23.21 14.56
C GLY A 176 1.15 -22.82 15.53
N ILE A 177 1.69 -21.61 15.45
CA ILE A 177 2.76 -21.08 16.31
C ILE A 177 2.25 -19.91 17.12
N GLU A 178 2.30 -20.01 18.44
CA GLU A 178 1.95 -18.91 19.33
C GLU A 178 3.20 -18.06 19.64
N LEU A 179 3.14 -16.76 19.30
CA LEU A 179 4.22 -15.82 19.57
C LEU A 179 3.97 -15.02 20.85
N ARG A 180 5.03 -14.87 21.65
CA ARG A 180 5.14 -13.81 22.66
C ARG A 180 6.19 -12.80 22.23
N TRP A 181 6.02 -11.53 22.58
CA TRP A 181 6.92 -10.47 22.22
C TRP A 181 7.77 -10.03 23.40
N GLU A 182 9.07 -9.82 23.18
CA GLU A 182 10.03 -9.33 24.18
C GLU A 182 10.91 -8.24 23.58
N GLY A 183 11.30 -7.26 24.39
CA GLY A 183 12.10 -6.11 23.96
C GLY A 183 11.25 -5.00 23.33
N GLU A 184 11.91 -3.97 22.86
CA GLU A 184 11.29 -2.79 22.22
C GLU A 184 12.12 -2.29 21.05
N GLY A 185 11.47 -1.67 20.06
CA GLY A 185 12.13 -1.06 18.92
C GLY A 185 12.95 -2.07 18.12
N VAL A 186 14.25 -1.80 17.94
CA VAL A 186 15.16 -2.67 17.17
C VAL A 186 15.54 -3.97 17.89
N ASP A 187 15.39 -4.02 19.22
CA ASP A 187 15.68 -5.17 20.03
C ASP A 187 14.47 -6.09 20.23
N GLU A 188 13.32 -5.71 19.67
CA GLU A 188 12.08 -6.48 19.80
C GLU A 188 12.15 -7.81 19.05
N LYS A 189 11.66 -8.87 19.71
CA LYS A 189 11.70 -10.25 19.21
C LYS A 189 10.36 -10.94 19.40
N GLY A 190 9.95 -11.70 18.38
CA GLY A 190 8.85 -12.65 18.45
C GLY A 190 9.39 -14.05 18.79
N ILE A 191 8.96 -14.59 19.90
CA ILE A 191 9.45 -15.85 20.46
C ILE A 191 8.31 -16.86 20.48
N ASP A 192 8.57 -18.05 19.95
CA ASP A 192 7.65 -19.18 20.05
C ASP A 192 7.45 -19.58 21.52
N VAL A 193 6.22 -19.51 22.00
CA VAL A 193 5.86 -19.84 23.40
C VAL A 193 6.19 -21.27 23.74
N LEU A 194 6.05 -22.19 22.80
CA LEU A 194 6.27 -23.63 23.03
C LEU A 194 7.75 -24.00 23.10
N THR A 195 8.57 -23.48 22.19
CA THR A 195 9.97 -23.91 22.04
C THR A 195 10.98 -22.93 22.64
N GLY A 196 10.58 -21.70 22.91
CA GLY A 196 11.45 -20.60 23.34
C GLY A 196 12.38 -20.07 22.25
N LYS A 197 12.22 -20.51 20.99
CA LYS A 197 13.03 -20.04 19.88
C LYS A 197 12.61 -18.65 19.42
N VAL A 198 13.57 -17.80 19.08
CA VAL A 198 13.33 -16.51 18.42
C VAL A 198 13.04 -16.77 16.96
N LEU A 199 11.82 -16.44 16.53
CA LEU A 199 11.34 -16.64 15.16
C LEU A 199 11.19 -15.34 14.38
N VAL A 200 11.01 -14.21 15.07
CA VAL A 200 10.92 -12.89 14.44
C VAL A 200 11.92 -11.95 15.08
N GLU A 201 12.65 -11.21 14.27
CA GLU A 201 13.58 -10.16 14.69
C GLU A 201 13.38 -8.89 13.86
N VAL A 202 13.73 -7.75 14.47
CA VAL A 202 13.75 -6.46 13.76
C VAL A 202 15.12 -6.28 13.13
N ASP A 203 15.16 -5.93 11.85
CA ASP A 203 16.38 -5.57 11.13
C ASP A 203 16.31 -4.09 10.70
N PRO A 204 17.21 -3.23 11.21
CA PRO A 204 17.21 -1.80 10.91
C PRO A 204 17.26 -1.46 9.41
N LYS A 205 17.79 -2.34 8.56
CA LYS A 205 17.83 -2.13 7.10
C LYS A 205 16.44 -2.05 6.46
N TYR A 206 15.40 -2.55 7.13
CA TYR A 206 14.02 -2.48 6.66
C TYR A 206 13.28 -1.24 7.18
N PHE A 207 13.90 -0.38 7.98
CA PHE A 207 13.34 0.91 8.32
C PHE A 207 13.46 1.85 7.11
N ARG A 208 12.37 2.53 6.76
CA ARG A 208 12.41 3.53 5.70
C ARG A 208 13.00 4.85 6.23
N PRO A 209 13.78 5.59 5.43
CA PRO A 209 14.43 6.84 5.88
C PRO A 209 13.47 7.92 6.38
N ALA A 210 12.20 7.84 6.03
CA ALA A 210 11.18 8.86 6.33
C ALA A 210 9.94 8.32 7.05
N GLU A 211 10.04 7.16 7.66
CA GLU A 211 8.98 6.60 8.53
C GLU A 211 9.04 7.16 9.95
#